data_6e34fb6c2c359b243dad053a99d3067b
#
_entry.id   6e34fb6c2c359b243dad053a99d3067b
#
_cell.length_a   1.000
_cell.length_b   1.000
_cell.length_c   1.000
_cell.angle_alpha   90.00
_cell.angle_beta   90.00
_cell.angle_gamma   90.00
#
_symmetry.space_group_name_H-M   'P 1'
#
loop_
_entity.id
_entity.type
_entity.pdbx_description
1 polymer ?
#
loop_
_entity_poly.entity_id
_entity_poly.type
_entity_poly.pdbx_seq_one_letter_code
_entity_poly.pdbx_strand_id
1 'polypeptide(L)'
;MNNTIQMKLELVAIPVSDVDRAKAFYTEKIGFHADHDHRVREDLRFVQLTPPGSACSIAIGVGITTMQPGSLEGPHMVVSDVKAVREELIKRGVDISEIDVQPWAIFAYFRDPDGNRWSLQQLPSRA
;
A
#
# COMPACT_ATOMS: atom_id res chain seq x y z
N MET A 1 -35.18 4.79 14.98
CA MET A 1 -34.21 3.75 15.32
C MET A 1 -33.15 3.65 14.20
N ASN A 2 -31.91 3.66 14.58
CA ASN A 2 -30.82 3.60 13.63
C ASN A 2 -30.45 2.14 13.32
N ASN A 3 -30.53 1.75 12.05
CA ASN A 3 -30.17 0.40 11.59
C ASN A 3 -28.77 0.36 11.03
N THR A 4 -27.89 1.24 11.48
CA THR A 4 -26.50 1.30 11.01
C THR A 4 -25.76 0.01 11.37
N ILE A 5 -25.17 -0.60 10.37
CA ILE A 5 -24.28 -1.75 10.55
C ILE A 5 -22.85 -1.23 10.50
N GLN A 6 -22.08 -1.50 11.54
CA GLN A 6 -20.66 -1.11 11.56
C GLN A 6 -19.83 -2.12 10.76
N MET A 7 -19.07 -1.59 9.81
CA MET A 7 -18.14 -2.39 9.01
C MET A 7 -16.83 -1.63 8.90
N LYS A 8 -15.73 -2.33 9.10
CA LYS A 8 -14.39 -1.75 9.01
C LYS A 8 -13.62 -2.46 7.90
N LEU A 9 -12.88 -1.67 7.13
CA LEU A 9 -12.05 -2.25 6.10
C LEU A 9 -10.82 -2.87 6.77
N GLU A 10 -10.70 -4.20 6.68
CA GLU A 10 -9.59 -4.93 7.31
C GLU A 10 -8.36 -4.94 6.42
N LEU A 11 -8.52 -5.37 5.17
CA LEU A 11 -7.40 -5.45 4.25
C LEU A 11 -7.87 -5.42 2.80
N VAL A 12 -6.93 -5.10 1.92
CA VAL A 12 -7.12 -5.11 0.47
C VAL A 12 -6.01 -5.96 -0.15
N ALA A 13 -6.38 -6.87 -1.04
CA ALA A 13 -5.40 -7.71 -1.75
C ALA A 13 -4.68 -6.92 -2.83
N ILE A 14 -3.36 -7.07 -2.91
CA ILE A 14 -2.52 -6.47 -3.95
C ILE A 14 -1.99 -7.61 -4.81
N PRO A 15 -2.26 -7.60 -6.13
CA PRO A 15 -1.82 -8.70 -7.01
C PRO A 15 -0.34 -8.59 -7.33
N VAL A 16 0.45 -9.60 -6.92
CA VAL A 16 1.90 -9.64 -7.14
C VAL A 16 2.30 -10.99 -7.72
N SER A 17 3.39 -11.00 -8.49
CA SER A 17 3.90 -12.22 -9.11
C SER A 17 4.93 -12.92 -8.24
N ASP A 18 5.69 -12.17 -7.45
CA ASP A 18 6.76 -12.68 -6.59
C ASP A 18 6.54 -12.15 -5.18
N VAL A 19 6.05 -13.01 -4.30
CA VAL A 19 5.64 -12.62 -2.96
C VAL A 19 6.84 -12.16 -2.12
N ASP A 20 7.97 -12.85 -2.21
CA ASP A 20 9.16 -12.47 -1.43
C ASP A 20 9.71 -11.12 -1.87
N ARG A 21 9.75 -10.86 -3.17
CA ARG A 21 10.16 -9.56 -3.71
C ARG A 21 9.22 -8.45 -3.27
N ALA A 22 7.92 -8.68 -3.35
CA ALA A 22 6.92 -7.71 -2.94
C ALA A 22 7.00 -7.45 -1.44
N LYS A 23 7.12 -8.50 -0.63
CA LYS A 23 7.27 -8.37 0.82
C LYS A 23 8.49 -7.52 1.17
N ALA A 24 9.63 -7.77 0.54
CA ALA A 24 10.85 -7.00 0.77
C ALA A 24 10.64 -5.52 0.41
N PHE A 25 9.99 -5.24 -0.72
CA PHE A 25 9.70 -3.88 -1.14
C PHE A 25 8.86 -3.14 -0.11
N TYR A 26 7.73 -3.73 0.28
CA TYR A 26 6.80 -3.06 1.20
C TYR A 26 7.36 -2.92 2.61
N THR A 27 8.14 -3.89 3.10
CA THR A 27 8.70 -3.81 4.45
C THR A 27 9.97 -2.98 4.51
N GLU A 28 10.90 -3.19 3.59
CA GLU A 28 12.23 -2.56 3.66
C GLU A 28 12.25 -1.16 3.07
N LYS A 29 11.52 -0.94 1.95
CA LYS A 29 11.55 0.35 1.28
C LYS A 29 10.40 1.25 1.71
N ILE A 30 9.17 0.74 1.74
CA ILE A 30 8.00 1.56 2.11
C ILE A 30 7.85 1.63 3.62
N GLY A 31 8.21 0.56 4.34
CA GLY A 31 8.21 0.56 5.80
C GLY A 31 6.97 -0.05 6.43
N PHE A 32 6.24 -0.89 5.69
CA PHE A 32 5.09 -1.60 6.26
C PHE A 32 5.57 -2.66 7.25
N HIS A 33 4.75 -2.93 8.26
CA HIS A 33 4.99 -4.01 9.22
C HIS A 33 4.40 -5.31 8.70
N ALA A 34 5.20 -6.40 8.75
CA ALA A 34 4.71 -7.72 8.37
C ALA A 34 4.03 -8.37 9.59
N ASP A 35 2.70 -8.43 9.57
CA ASP A 35 1.91 -8.98 10.67
C ASP A 35 1.85 -10.50 10.63
N HIS A 36 1.64 -11.03 9.43
CA HIS A 36 1.48 -12.48 9.21
C HIS A 36 2.12 -12.88 7.91
N ASP A 37 2.69 -14.08 7.89
CA ASP A 37 3.19 -14.73 6.69
C ASP A 37 2.98 -16.22 6.85
N HIS A 38 1.93 -16.74 6.24
CA HIS A 38 1.53 -18.13 6.38
C HIS A 38 1.48 -18.83 5.03
N ARG A 39 2.32 -19.86 4.87
CA ARG A 39 2.17 -20.78 3.75
C ARG A 39 1.28 -21.94 4.21
N VAL A 40 0.07 -21.97 3.69
CA VAL A 40 -0.91 -23.02 4.03
C VAL A 40 -0.61 -24.28 3.26
N ARG A 41 -0.29 -24.14 1.96
CA ARG A 41 0.12 -25.20 1.06
C ARG A 41 0.82 -24.57 -0.13
N GLU A 42 1.30 -25.35 -1.07
CA GLU A 42 2.13 -24.85 -2.17
C GLU A 42 1.42 -23.78 -3.01
N ASP A 43 0.11 -23.91 -3.21
CA ASP A 43 -0.68 -22.96 -4.00
C ASP A 43 -1.44 -21.93 -3.15
N LEU A 44 -1.13 -21.82 -1.85
CA LEU A 44 -1.78 -20.85 -0.98
C LEU A 44 -0.80 -20.31 0.08
N ARG A 45 -0.42 -19.05 -0.11
CA ARG A 45 0.38 -18.31 0.86
C ARG A 45 -0.28 -16.96 1.10
N PHE A 46 -0.40 -16.58 2.36
CA PHE A 46 -1.01 -15.31 2.78
C PHE A 46 -0.01 -14.50 3.57
N VAL A 47 0.24 -13.27 3.13
CA VAL A 47 1.13 -12.32 3.82
C VAL A 47 0.33 -11.04 4.07
N GLN A 48 0.22 -10.65 5.34
CA GLN A 48 -0.48 -9.42 5.71
C GLN A 48 0.53 -8.37 6.15
N LEU A 49 0.46 -7.21 5.52
CA LEU A 49 1.36 -6.08 5.76
C LEU A 49 0.54 -4.86 6.13
N THR A 50 0.97 -4.12 7.15
CA THR A 50 0.22 -2.96 7.64
C THR A 50 1.10 -1.71 7.66
N PRO A 51 0.65 -0.62 7.00
CA PRO A 51 1.34 0.66 7.16
C PRO A 51 1.31 1.12 8.63
N PRO A 52 2.42 1.64 9.16
CA PRO A 52 2.40 2.15 10.54
C PRO A 52 1.29 3.18 10.76
N GLY A 53 0.49 2.96 11.80
CA GLY A 53 -0.63 3.85 12.13
C GLY A 53 -1.92 3.60 11.37
N SER A 54 -1.94 2.64 10.43
CA SER A 54 -3.13 2.33 9.65
C SER A 54 -3.96 1.23 10.31
N ALA A 55 -5.29 1.36 10.26
CA ALA A 55 -6.19 0.30 10.68
C ALA A 55 -6.43 -0.72 9.55
N CYS A 56 -6.24 -0.30 8.30
CA CYS A 56 -6.40 -1.17 7.14
C CYS A 56 -5.04 -1.69 6.67
N SER A 57 -4.98 -2.98 6.36
CA SER A 57 -3.77 -3.66 5.89
C SER A 57 -3.84 -3.94 4.40
N ILE A 58 -2.74 -4.44 3.85
CA ILE A 58 -2.76 -5.08 2.54
C ILE A 58 -2.40 -6.56 2.70
N ALA A 59 -2.84 -7.37 1.75
CA ALA A 59 -2.47 -8.78 1.66
C ALA A 59 -1.81 -9.04 0.31
N ILE A 60 -0.69 -9.73 0.34
CA ILE A 60 -0.03 -10.26 -0.85
C ILE A 60 0.12 -11.76 -0.64
N GLY A 61 0.25 -12.52 -1.70
CA GLY A 61 0.37 -13.95 -1.52
C GLY A 61 0.22 -14.73 -2.81
N VAL A 62 0.08 -16.04 -2.62
CA VAL A 62 -0.21 -16.99 -3.70
C VAL A 62 -1.64 -17.49 -3.49
N GLY A 63 -2.46 -17.43 -4.53
CA GLY A 63 -3.83 -17.96 -4.48
C GLY A 63 -4.83 -17.10 -3.72
N ILE A 64 -4.50 -15.83 -3.41
CA ILE A 64 -5.41 -14.96 -2.64
C ILE A 64 -6.24 -14.02 -3.52
N THR A 65 -5.87 -13.84 -4.78
CA THR A 65 -6.62 -13.00 -5.71
C THR A 65 -6.43 -13.54 -7.12
N THR A 66 -7.40 -13.29 -7.98
CA THR A 66 -7.34 -13.65 -9.41
C THR A 66 -6.93 -12.47 -10.28
N MET A 67 -6.68 -11.30 -9.68
CA MET A 67 -6.23 -10.13 -10.44
C MET A 67 -4.87 -10.36 -11.06
N GLN A 68 -4.68 -9.80 -12.25
CA GLN A 68 -3.39 -9.82 -12.94
C GLN A 68 -2.33 -9.09 -12.09
N PRO A 69 -1.15 -9.69 -11.83
CA PRO A 69 -0.09 -8.99 -11.12
C PRO A 69 0.23 -7.63 -11.75
N GLY A 70 0.35 -6.61 -10.91
CA GLY A 70 0.65 -5.26 -11.38
C GLY A 70 -0.53 -4.46 -11.91
N SER A 71 -1.74 -5.02 -11.90
CA SER A 71 -2.92 -4.38 -12.49
C SER A 71 -3.63 -3.39 -11.58
N LEU A 72 -3.28 -3.34 -10.31
CA LEU A 72 -4.00 -2.51 -9.35
C LEU A 72 -3.55 -1.05 -9.44
N GLU A 73 -4.53 -0.16 -9.53
CA GLU A 73 -4.33 1.28 -9.46
C GLU A 73 -5.33 1.84 -8.47
N GLY A 74 -4.91 2.85 -7.71
CA GLY A 74 -5.84 3.60 -6.89
C GLY A 74 -5.68 3.56 -5.39
N PRO A 75 -4.96 2.62 -4.76
CA PRO A 75 -4.76 2.72 -3.31
C PRO A 75 -4.08 4.03 -2.96
N HIS A 76 -4.63 4.71 -1.93
CA HIS A 76 -4.07 5.97 -1.43
C HIS A 76 -3.62 5.79 0.00
N MET A 77 -2.44 6.31 0.32
CA MET A 77 -1.98 6.43 1.70
C MET A 77 -1.91 7.90 2.08
N VAL A 78 -2.54 8.27 3.17
CA VAL A 78 -2.49 9.63 3.69
C VAL A 78 -1.22 9.79 4.52
N VAL A 79 -0.47 10.83 4.23
CA VAL A 79 0.73 11.21 4.98
C VAL A 79 0.60 12.67 5.42
N SER A 80 1.31 13.04 6.50
CA SER A 80 1.25 14.41 7.00
C SER A 80 2.05 15.39 6.13
N ASP A 81 3.12 14.91 5.50
CA ASP A 81 4.01 15.73 4.68
C ASP A 81 4.52 14.89 3.51
N VAL A 82 3.87 15.02 2.36
CA VAL A 82 4.20 14.20 1.18
C VAL A 82 5.61 14.51 0.66
N LYS A 83 6.05 15.76 0.78
CA LYS A 83 7.38 16.15 0.34
C LYS A 83 8.48 15.45 1.15
N ALA A 84 8.32 15.43 2.47
CA ALA A 84 9.28 14.75 3.35
C ALA A 84 9.28 13.24 3.12
N VAL A 85 8.11 12.63 2.97
CA VAL A 85 7.99 11.20 2.68
C VAL A 85 8.63 10.87 1.33
N ARG A 86 8.39 11.70 0.31
CA ARG A 86 9.00 11.53 -1.00
C ARG A 86 10.53 11.52 -0.91
N GLU A 87 11.09 12.48 -0.20
CA GLU A 87 12.55 12.57 -0.03
C GLU A 87 13.12 11.32 0.64
N GLU A 88 12.43 10.81 1.67
CA GLU A 88 12.87 9.59 2.37
C GLU A 88 12.78 8.36 1.46
N LEU A 89 11.70 8.22 0.69
CA LEU A 89 11.56 7.09 -0.22
C LEU A 89 12.60 7.11 -1.33
N ILE A 90 12.97 8.30 -1.84
CA ILE A 90 14.06 8.42 -2.80
C ILE A 90 15.37 7.90 -2.20
N LYS A 91 15.67 8.23 -0.95
CA LYS A 91 16.86 7.72 -0.25
C LYS A 91 16.85 6.20 -0.16
N ARG A 92 15.68 5.60 -0.03
CA ARG A 92 15.52 4.14 0.04
C ARG A 92 15.51 3.47 -1.34
N GLY A 93 15.68 4.25 -2.40
CA GLY A 93 15.75 3.71 -3.75
C GLY A 93 14.40 3.49 -4.42
N VAL A 94 13.34 4.13 -3.92
CA VAL A 94 12.02 4.05 -4.56
C VAL A 94 11.95 5.07 -5.69
N ASP A 95 11.49 4.60 -6.86
CA ASP A 95 11.21 5.48 -7.99
C ASP A 95 9.84 6.10 -7.77
N ILE A 96 9.81 7.39 -7.46
CA ILE A 96 8.60 8.11 -7.10
C ILE A 96 8.48 9.38 -7.95
N SER A 97 7.25 9.73 -8.32
CA SER A 97 6.96 10.87 -9.19
C SER A 97 7.33 12.21 -8.55
N GLU A 98 7.34 13.26 -9.36
CA GLU A 98 7.36 14.63 -8.86
C GLU A 98 6.09 14.90 -8.04
N ILE A 99 6.16 15.93 -7.20
CA ILE A 99 5.01 16.38 -6.42
C ILE A 99 3.93 16.89 -7.37
N ASP A 100 2.70 16.44 -7.18
CA ASP A 100 1.53 16.79 -7.98
C ASP A 100 0.56 17.56 -7.08
N VAL A 101 0.50 18.89 -7.26
CA VAL A 101 -0.36 19.77 -6.45
C VAL A 101 -1.71 19.90 -7.15
N GLN A 102 -2.76 19.48 -6.44
CA GLN A 102 -4.13 19.60 -6.91
C GLN A 102 -4.93 20.49 -5.95
N PRO A 103 -6.09 21.03 -6.39
CA PRO A 103 -6.88 21.90 -5.51
C PRO A 103 -7.33 21.25 -4.19
N TRP A 104 -7.49 19.90 -4.18
CA TRP A 104 -8.01 19.19 -3.01
C TRP A 104 -6.94 18.46 -2.20
N ALA A 105 -5.74 18.27 -2.73
CA ALA A 105 -4.68 17.55 -2.02
C ALA A 105 -3.35 17.66 -2.77
N ILE A 106 -2.29 17.23 -2.12
CA ILE A 106 -0.95 17.14 -2.73
C ILE A 106 -0.59 15.67 -2.82
N PHE A 107 -0.11 15.24 -3.99
CA PHE A 107 0.14 13.84 -4.31
C PHE A 107 1.57 13.58 -4.74
N ALA A 108 2.00 12.34 -4.56
CA ALA A 108 3.14 11.74 -5.24
C ALA A 108 2.79 10.27 -5.49
N TYR A 109 3.34 9.68 -6.56
CA TYR A 109 2.95 8.34 -7.01
C TYR A 109 4.16 7.44 -7.14
N PHE A 110 4.01 6.19 -6.74
CA PHE A 110 5.03 5.18 -6.96
C PHE A 110 4.38 3.86 -7.39
N ARG A 111 5.19 2.95 -7.90
CA ARG A 111 4.75 1.60 -8.25
C ARG A 111 5.55 0.58 -7.47
N ASP A 112 4.90 -0.53 -7.13
CA ASP A 112 5.59 -1.66 -6.55
C ASP A 112 6.35 -2.43 -7.66
N PRO A 113 7.13 -3.49 -7.32
CA PRO A 113 7.90 -4.21 -8.34
C PRO A 113 7.09 -4.81 -9.47
N ASP A 114 5.81 -5.12 -9.25
CA ASP A 114 4.93 -5.63 -10.31
C ASP A 114 4.27 -4.53 -11.12
N GLY A 115 4.33 -3.28 -10.66
CA GLY A 115 3.69 -2.15 -11.33
C GLY A 115 2.40 -1.68 -10.72
N ASN A 116 1.97 -2.25 -9.58
CA ASN A 116 0.80 -1.75 -8.87
C ASN A 116 1.05 -0.31 -8.43
N ARG A 117 0.11 0.58 -8.74
CA ARG A 117 0.30 2.02 -8.56
C ARG A 117 -0.32 2.52 -7.27
N TRP A 118 0.49 3.22 -6.49
CA TRP A 118 0.10 3.83 -5.22
C TRP A 118 0.13 5.34 -5.30
N SER A 119 -0.78 5.98 -4.57
CA SER A 119 -0.76 7.42 -4.35
C SER A 119 -0.42 7.72 -2.90
N LEU A 120 0.53 8.61 -2.68
CA LEU A 120 0.71 9.28 -1.39
C LEU A 120 -0.08 10.56 -1.45
N GLN A 121 -0.83 10.86 -0.39
CA GLN A 121 -1.76 11.97 -0.38
C GLN A 121 -1.60 12.78 0.91
N GLN A 122 -1.38 14.07 0.76
CA GLN A 122 -1.40 15.00 1.88
C GLN A 122 -2.65 15.85 1.75
N LEU A 123 -3.55 15.70 2.71
CA LEU A 123 -4.79 16.46 2.73
C LEU A 123 -4.55 17.90 3.18
N PRO A 124 -5.39 18.86 2.75
CA PRO A 124 -5.29 20.23 3.23
C PRO A 124 -5.40 20.30 4.75
N SER A 125 -4.70 21.28 5.34
CA SER A 125 -4.80 21.51 6.77
C SER A 125 -6.25 21.84 7.15
N ARG A 126 -6.72 21.22 8.22
CA ARG A 126 -8.05 21.51 8.79
C ARG A 126 -7.83 22.38 10.01
N ALA A 127 -8.02 23.65 9.81
CA ALA A 127 -7.91 24.61 10.90
C ALA A 127 -9.16 24.58 11.77
#